data_e04484c533bf3426a2b9d8020fdffe08
#
_entry.id   e04484c533bf3426a2b9d8020fdffe08
#
_cell.length_a   1.000
_cell.length_b   1.000
_cell.length_c   1.000
_cell.angle_alpha   90.00
_cell.angle_beta   90.00
_cell.angle_gamma   90.00
#
_symmetry.space_group_name_H-M   'P 1'
#
loop_
_entity.id
_entity.type
_entity.pdbx_description
1 polymer ?
#
loop_
_entity_poly.entity_id
_entity_poly.type
_entity_poly.pdbx_seq_one_letter_code
_entity_poly.pdbx_strand_id
1 'polypeptide(L)'
;MPFVTASGALPPGYTPIQRVFDTAVWTPGTDRGLPYAAGSVLDFDTGPGVANYQYLLARDALFASDFEAERKRPAANLALQFAPNDTSVYTFEAFYQGYEEEMFNNLHFTFADWWGTLGPNPASTITLYPGTNLIKTRVVGAPFGFNSGDSTKQDTDTFVYALNGKWQLSDAFSLEADLSVQKSEFNTNFIAVRTERVPGSITLDFNSGGGIPSWHFNDDAEMMNAALWNMGQLFQNKGRDEGDAKTITVDGDYAFADGSAFEKLSFGVRYDDRGAIHFQPAPTGSPFLPTPRTLAQMPEGMLWNNKDFFDGANYIPGQWLVPNGYWIQDHADEVRGLYNMPAGGPDVL
;
A
#
# COMPACT_ATOMS: atom_id res chain seq x y z
N MET A 1 -28.92 -4.53 -10.42
CA MET A 1 -28.62 -5.84 -11.03
C MET A 1 -28.53 -6.86 -9.91
N PRO A 2 -29.20 -8.01 -9.99
CA PRO A 2 -28.99 -9.04 -8.99
C PRO A 2 -27.56 -9.54 -9.06
N PHE A 3 -26.80 -9.41 -7.98
CA PHE A 3 -25.43 -9.88 -7.90
C PHE A 3 -25.27 -11.40 -8.01
N VAL A 4 -26.38 -12.13 -7.81
CA VAL A 4 -26.42 -13.59 -7.96
C VAL A 4 -27.81 -13.99 -8.44
N THR A 5 -27.86 -14.84 -9.43
CA THR A 5 -29.14 -15.41 -9.89
C THR A 5 -29.67 -16.42 -8.85
N ALA A 6 -30.98 -16.62 -8.80
CA ALA A 6 -31.60 -17.64 -7.95
C ALA A 6 -31.06 -19.07 -8.17
N SER A 7 -30.36 -19.31 -9.29
CA SER A 7 -29.66 -20.56 -9.59
C SER A 7 -28.30 -20.71 -8.88
N GLY A 8 -27.86 -19.72 -8.12
CA GLY A 8 -26.60 -19.79 -7.38
C GLY A 8 -25.35 -19.59 -8.24
N ALA A 9 -25.47 -19.19 -9.50
CA ALA A 9 -24.34 -18.90 -10.34
C ALA A 9 -23.68 -17.58 -9.91
N LEU A 10 -22.38 -17.63 -9.59
CA LEU A 10 -21.60 -16.46 -9.26
C LEU A 10 -21.25 -15.68 -10.54
N PRO A 11 -21.27 -14.35 -10.50
CA PRO A 11 -20.68 -13.57 -11.56
C PRO A 11 -19.19 -13.91 -11.71
N PRO A 12 -18.60 -13.78 -12.90
CA PRO A 12 -17.17 -14.00 -13.09
C PRO A 12 -16.32 -13.13 -12.13
N GLY A 13 -15.36 -13.72 -11.45
CA GLY A 13 -14.48 -13.04 -10.50
C GLY A 13 -14.97 -12.97 -9.05
N TYR A 14 -16.15 -13.52 -8.75
CA TYR A 14 -16.64 -13.59 -7.38
C TYR A 14 -16.39 -14.98 -6.77
N THR A 15 -15.97 -15.01 -5.52
CA THR A 15 -15.80 -16.22 -4.72
C THR A 15 -16.82 -16.21 -3.58
N PRO A 16 -17.52 -17.33 -3.31
CA PRO A 16 -18.42 -17.39 -2.17
C PRO A 16 -17.60 -17.26 -0.89
N ILE A 17 -17.98 -16.30 -0.05
CA ILE A 17 -17.29 -16.03 1.22
C ILE A 17 -17.90 -16.90 2.32
N GLN A 18 -19.21 -17.15 2.24
CA GLN A 18 -19.91 -18.04 3.17
C GLN A 18 -20.70 -19.10 2.41
N ARG A 19 -20.49 -20.34 2.78
CA ARG A 19 -21.20 -21.50 2.27
C ARG A 19 -21.82 -22.27 3.42
N VAL A 20 -22.78 -23.13 3.06
CA VAL A 20 -23.20 -24.21 3.93
C VAL A 20 -22.28 -25.40 3.66
N PHE A 21 -21.58 -25.86 4.66
CA PHE A 21 -20.69 -27.02 4.59
C PHE A 21 -21.24 -28.17 5.42
N ASP A 22 -20.90 -29.37 5.02
CA ASP A 22 -20.83 -30.47 5.96
C ASP A 22 -19.75 -30.20 6.96
N THR A 23 -20.05 -30.20 8.26
CA THR A 23 -19.10 -29.92 9.32
C THR A 23 -17.91 -30.90 9.35
N ALA A 24 -18.07 -32.08 8.75
CA ALA A 24 -16.99 -33.07 8.65
C ALA A 24 -15.88 -32.66 7.67
N VAL A 25 -16.16 -31.75 6.74
CA VAL A 25 -15.20 -31.32 5.73
C VAL A 25 -14.77 -29.84 5.88
N TRP A 26 -15.37 -29.14 6.83
CA TRP A 26 -14.99 -27.74 7.07
C TRP A 26 -13.68 -27.65 7.84
N THR A 27 -12.71 -26.94 7.27
CA THR A 27 -11.41 -26.71 7.86
C THR A 27 -11.25 -25.24 8.18
N PRO A 28 -11.15 -24.83 9.47
CA PRO A 28 -10.93 -23.45 9.85
C PRO A 28 -9.68 -22.86 9.18
N GLY A 29 -9.81 -21.64 8.67
CA GLY A 29 -8.71 -20.92 8.02
C GLY A 29 -8.50 -21.26 6.54
N THR A 30 -9.05 -22.35 6.03
CA THR A 30 -9.00 -22.70 4.61
C THR A 30 -10.36 -22.57 3.94
N ASP A 31 -11.42 -23.04 4.61
CA ASP A 31 -12.79 -22.95 4.12
C ASP A 31 -13.50 -21.78 4.77
N ARG A 32 -13.91 -20.83 3.96
CA ARG A 32 -14.70 -19.68 4.39
C ARG A 32 -16.16 -20.06 4.34
N GLY A 33 -16.84 -19.93 5.45
CA GLY A 33 -18.27 -20.20 5.47
C GLY A 33 -18.83 -20.61 6.83
N LEU A 34 -20.08 -21.02 6.80
CA LEU A 34 -20.80 -21.45 7.98
C LEU A 34 -20.68 -22.98 8.12
N PRO A 35 -20.34 -23.50 9.31
CA PRO A 35 -20.19 -24.93 9.53
C PRO A 35 -21.55 -25.60 9.72
N TYR A 36 -22.33 -25.70 8.67
CA TYR A 36 -23.61 -26.43 8.65
C TYR A 36 -23.46 -27.72 7.88
N ALA A 37 -24.33 -28.66 8.19
CA ALA A 37 -24.43 -29.89 7.42
C ALA A 37 -24.77 -29.60 5.95
N ALA A 38 -24.23 -30.38 5.04
CA ALA A 38 -24.52 -30.26 3.61
C ALA A 38 -26.06 -30.35 3.37
N GLY A 39 -26.57 -29.43 2.58
CA GLY A 39 -27.99 -29.33 2.27
C GLY A 39 -28.85 -28.68 3.35
N SER A 40 -28.26 -28.16 4.43
CA SER A 40 -28.98 -27.34 5.41
C SER A 40 -29.61 -26.12 4.75
N VAL A 41 -30.83 -25.82 5.18
CA VAL A 41 -31.57 -24.61 4.78
C VAL A 41 -31.25 -23.52 5.78
N LEU A 42 -30.72 -22.40 5.29
CA LEU A 42 -30.59 -21.19 6.07
C LEU A 42 -31.89 -20.40 5.93
N ASP A 43 -32.75 -20.48 6.95
CA ASP A 43 -33.97 -19.71 7.02
C ASP A 43 -33.65 -18.32 7.59
N PHE A 44 -33.44 -17.37 6.69
CA PHE A 44 -33.39 -15.97 7.03
C PHE A 44 -34.73 -15.36 6.69
N ASP A 45 -35.44 -14.79 7.64
CA ASP A 45 -36.72 -14.13 7.43
C ASP A 45 -36.53 -12.86 6.56
N THR A 46 -36.31 -13.08 5.28
CA THR A 46 -36.15 -12.04 4.26
C THR A 46 -37.41 -11.74 3.48
N GLY A 47 -38.58 -12.31 3.91
CA GLY A 47 -39.85 -12.12 3.26
C GLY A 47 -40.25 -13.25 2.29
N PRO A 48 -41.42 -13.17 1.64
CA PRO A 48 -41.93 -14.22 0.78
C PRO A 48 -41.01 -14.48 -0.42
N GLY A 49 -40.63 -15.73 -0.61
CA GLY A 49 -39.80 -16.17 -1.73
C GLY A 49 -38.33 -16.39 -1.42
N VAL A 50 -37.97 -16.57 -0.16
CA VAL A 50 -36.60 -16.93 0.22
C VAL A 50 -36.21 -18.24 -0.41
N ALA A 51 -35.24 -18.19 -1.30
CA ALA A 51 -34.65 -19.39 -1.89
C ALA A 51 -33.72 -20.06 -0.87
N ASN A 52 -33.61 -21.39 -0.95
CA ASN A 52 -32.61 -22.15 -0.20
C ASN A 52 -31.23 -21.83 -0.78
N TYR A 53 -30.45 -21.02 -0.10
CA TYR A 53 -29.11 -20.69 -0.52
C TYR A 53 -28.10 -21.69 0.02
N GLN A 54 -27.24 -22.21 -0.86
CA GLN A 54 -26.15 -23.09 -0.47
C GLN A 54 -24.95 -22.31 0.05
N TYR A 55 -24.90 -20.99 -0.16
CA TYR A 55 -23.87 -20.09 0.28
C TYR A 55 -24.39 -18.65 0.36
N LEU A 56 -23.73 -17.85 1.17
CA LEU A 56 -23.95 -16.42 1.28
C LEU A 56 -22.76 -15.65 0.72
N LEU A 57 -23.00 -14.45 0.26
CA LEU A 57 -21.96 -13.52 -0.18
C LEU A 57 -21.86 -12.35 0.78
N ALA A 58 -20.65 -12.04 1.21
CA ALA A 58 -20.36 -10.88 2.04
C ALA A 58 -19.01 -10.30 1.66
N ARG A 59 -18.68 -9.15 2.24
CA ARG A 59 -17.31 -8.63 2.27
C ARG A 59 -16.51 -9.41 3.31
N ASP A 60 -15.24 -9.65 3.01
CA ASP A 60 -14.34 -10.44 3.84
C ASP A 60 -13.79 -9.62 5.01
N ALA A 61 -13.40 -8.39 4.75
CA ALA A 61 -12.73 -7.53 5.71
C ALA A 61 -13.09 -6.05 5.49
N LEU A 62 -12.78 -5.27 6.51
CA LEU A 62 -12.88 -3.82 6.54
C LEU A 62 -11.50 -3.23 6.80
N PHE A 63 -11.22 -2.16 6.08
CA PHE A 63 -10.06 -1.32 6.29
C PHE A 63 -10.51 0.12 6.51
N ALA A 64 -9.93 0.78 7.49
CA ALA A 64 -9.92 2.21 7.63
C ALA A 64 -8.47 2.67 7.66
N SER A 65 -8.08 3.50 6.72
CA SER A 65 -6.71 4.00 6.57
C SER A 65 -6.73 5.51 6.53
N ASP A 66 -5.90 6.11 7.35
CA ASP A 66 -5.68 7.55 7.38
C ASP A 66 -4.19 7.81 7.13
N PHE A 67 -3.90 8.45 5.99
CA PHE A 67 -2.54 8.64 5.52
C PHE A 67 -2.08 10.07 5.77
N GLU A 68 -0.95 10.19 6.45
CA GLU A 68 -0.19 11.41 6.58
C GLU A 68 1.14 11.26 5.82
N ALA A 69 1.58 12.31 5.11
CA ALA A 69 2.86 12.28 4.43
C ALA A 69 3.51 13.67 4.40
N GLU A 70 4.80 13.71 4.71
CA GLU A 70 5.65 14.86 4.45
C GLU A 70 6.58 14.56 3.28
N ARG A 71 6.71 15.50 2.35
CA ARG A 71 7.55 15.36 1.15
C ARG A 71 8.46 16.56 0.97
N LYS A 72 9.74 16.29 0.72
CA LYS A 72 10.74 17.29 0.37
C LYS A 72 11.34 16.97 -0.99
N ARG A 73 11.54 18.00 -1.80
CA ARG A 73 12.08 17.86 -3.17
C ARG A 73 13.16 18.90 -3.42
N PRO A 74 14.36 18.72 -2.84
CA PRO A 74 15.49 19.59 -3.15
C PRO A 74 15.94 19.39 -4.59
N ALA A 75 16.31 20.47 -5.25
CA ALA A 75 16.87 20.42 -6.59
C ALA A 75 17.91 21.54 -6.76
N ALA A 76 18.96 21.26 -7.53
CA ALA A 76 19.96 22.23 -7.91
C ALA A 76 20.38 22.03 -9.35
N ASN A 77 20.64 23.12 -10.05
CA ASN A 77 21.14 23.11 -11.43
C ASN A 77 22.30 24.11 -11.57
N LEU A 78 23.33 23.69 -12.30
CA LEU A 78 24.43 24.52 -12.74
C LEU A 78 24.65 24.31 -14.23
N ALA A 79 24.68 25.42 -14.99
CA ALA A 79 25.04 25.41 -16.40
C ALA A 79 26.20 26.37 -16.64
N LEU A 80 27.23 25.90 -17.32
CA LEU A 80 28.40 26.69 -17.70
C LEU A 80 28.56 26.60 -19.20
N GLN A 81 28.70 27.75 -19.86
CA GLN A 81 28.94 27.82 -21.30
C GLN A 81 30.29 28.48 -21.58
N PHE A 82 31.02 27.90 -22.50
CA PHE A 82 32.28 28.38 -22.97
C PHE A 82 32.33 28.44 -24.48
N ALA A 83 32.56 29.61 -25.05
CA ALA A 83 32.67 29.86 -26.50
C ALA A 83 34.06 30.44 -26.78
N PRO A 84 35.06 29.59 -27.13
CA PRO A 84 36.40 30.03 -27.39
C PRO A 84 36.55 30.84 -28.70
N ASN A 85 35.60 30.70 -29.61
CA ASN A 85 35.52 31.40 -30.90
C ASN A 85 34.06 31.39 -31.40
N ASP A 86 33.84 32.07 -32.55
CA ASP A 86 32.47 32.22 -33.13
C ASP A 86 31.92 30.93 -33.74
N THR A 87 32.73 29.89 -33.88
CA THR A 87 32.35 28.62 -34.55
C THR A 87 32.24 27.45 -33.58
N SER A 88 32.50 27.63 -32.27
CA SER A 88 32.39 26.57 -31.33
C SER A 88 31.86 27.03 -29.97
N VAL A 89 30.94 26.22 -29.44
CA VAL A 89 30.32 26.43 -28.11
C VAL A 89 30.32 25.12 -27.36
N TYR A 90 30.71 25.18 -26.11
CA TYR A 90 30.69 24.05 -25.17
C TYR A 90 29.80 24.40 -24.01
N THR A 91 28.92 23.47 -23.64
CA THR A 91 28.02 23.63 -22.47
C THR A 91 28.23 22.45 -21.54
N PHE A 92 28.54 22.74 -20.29
CA PHE A 92 28.52 21.76 -19.20
C PHE A 92 27.31 22.02 -18.33
N GLU A 93 26.58 20.95 -17.99
CA GLU A 93 25.43 20.98 -17.09
C GLU A 93 25.61 19.96 -15.98
N ALA A 94 25.25 20.36 -14.77
CA ALA A 94 25.14 19.48 -13.62
C ALA A 94 23.79 19.70 -12.97
N PHE A 95 23.02 18.64 -12.81
CA PHE A 95 21.70 18.66 -12.22
C PHE A 95 21.64 17.66 -11.07
N TYR A 96 21.07 18.10 -9.96
CA TYR A 96 20.72 17.27 -8.80
C TYR A 96 19.23 17.40 -8.52
N GLN A 97 18.59 16.27 -8.26
CA GLN A 97 17.22 16.19 -7.76
C GLN A 97 17.16 15.17 -6.64
N GLY A 98 16.73 15.63 -5.46
CA GLY A 98 16.38 14.79 -4.33
C GLY A 98 14.87 14.64 -4.18
N TYR A 99 14.47 13.56 -3.54
CA TYR A 99 13.11 13.31 -3.06
C TYR A 99 13.20 12.62 -1.72
N GLU A 100 12.55 13.17 -0.72
CA GLU A 100 12.42 12.57 0.60
C GLU A 100 10.94 12.48 0.92
N GLU A 101 10.49 11.34 1.40
CA GLU A 101 9.13 11.15 1.88
C GLU A 101 9.13 10.38 3.20
N GLU A 102 8.37 10.89 4.15
CA GLU A 102 7.98 10.18 5.35
C GLU A 102 6.47 10.03 5.34
N MET A 103 5.99 8.78 5.29
CA MET A 103 4.57 8.44 5.23
C MET A 103 4.19 7.63 6.47
N PHE A 104 3.05 7.99 7.05
CA PHE A 104 2.46 7.27 8.16
C PHE A 104 1.03 6.89 7.83
N ASN A 105 0.71 5.60 7.92
CA ASN A 105 -0.62 5.07 7.72
C ASN A 105 -1.21 4.61 9.05
N ASN A 106 -2.22 5.30 9.51
CA ASN A 106 -3.03 4.93 10.65
C ASN A 106 -4.05 3.89 10.21
N LEU A 107 -3.69 2.61 10.27
CA LEU A 107 -4.50 1.53 9.75
C LEU A 107 -5.30 0.85 10.85
N HIS A 108 -6.61 0.76 10.65
CA HIS A 108 -7.48 -0.19 11.34
C HIS A 108 -7.95 -1.26 10.35
N PHE A 109 -7.81 -2.52 10.76
CA PHE A 109 -8.27 -3.68 10.01
C PHE A 109 -9.12 -4.60 10.89
N THR A 110 -10.20 -5.14 10.35
CA THR A 110 -10.95 -6.22 10.99
C THR A 110 -11.57 -7.14 9.95
N PHE A 111 -11.52 -8.44 10.21
CA PHE A 111 -12.32 -9.36 9.43
C PHE A 111 -13.81 -9.17 9.71
N ALA A 112 -14.59 -9.20 8.66
CA ALA A 112 -16.03 -9.12 8.70
C ALA A 112 -16.69 -10.51 8.57
N ASP A 113 -15.90 -11.54 8.36
CA ASP A 113 -16.40 -12.85 7.99
C ASP A 113 -15.78 -14.02 8.75
N TRP A 114 -14.61 -14.51 8.38
CA TRP A 114 -14.21 -15.87 8.71
C TRP A 114 -13.23 -16.03 9.87
N TRP A 115 -12.55 -14.98 10.29
CA TRP A 115 -11.64 -14.99 11.45
C TRP A 115 -12.34 -14.53 12.74
N GLY A 116 -13.49 -15.09 13.00
CA GLY A 116 -14.25 -14.81 14.20
C GLY A 116 -15.24 -15.92 14.53
N THR A 117 -15.76 -15.90 15.73
CA THR A 117 -16.86 -16.77 16.09
C THR A 117 -18.14 -16.22 15.48
N LEU A 118 -18.71 -16.98 14.56
CA LEU A 118 -20.09 -16.78 14.19
C LEU A 118 -20.96 -17.03 15.40
N GLY A 119 -21.88 -16.13 15.65
CA GLY A 119 -22.82 -16.30 16.76
C GLY A 119 -23.53 -17.65 16.70
N PRO A 120 -24.10 -18.12 17.83
CA PRO A 120 -24.72 -19.44 17.91
C PRO A 120 -25.93 -19.61 17.00
N ASN A 121 -26.52 -18.53 16.52
CA ASN A 121 -27.62 -18.55 15.57
C ASN A 121 -27.38 -17.54 14.44
N PRO A 122 -26.90 -17.95 13.27
CA PRO A 122 -26.67 -17.06 12.13
C PRO A 122 -27.94 -16.32 11.71
N ALA A 123 -29.11 -16.91 11.82
CA ALA A 123 -30.38 -16.26 11.47
C ALA A 123 -30.64 -15.00 12.31
N SER A 124 -30.15 -14.94 13.56
CA SER A 124 -30.29 -13.76 14.43
C SER A 124 -29.23 -12.70 14.23
N THR A 125 -28.13 -13.01 13.53
CA THR A 125 -26.96 -12.15 13.38
C THR A 125 -26.72 -11.69 11.96
N ILE A 126 -27.47 -12.20 10.99
CA ILE A 126 -27.33 -11.92 9.57
C ILE A 126 -28.67 -11.50 9.00
N THR A 127 -28.70 -10.44 8.20
CA THR A 127 -29.80 -10.11 7.30
C THR A 127 -29.32 -10.08 5.87
N LEU A 128 -30.19 -10.45 4.93
CA LEU A 128 -29.88 -10.43 3.51
C LEU A 128 -30.58 -9.26 2.82
N TYR A 129 -30.05 -8.85 1.68
CA TYR A 129 -30.82 -8.03 0.77
C TYR A 129 -32.01 -8.85 0.25
N PRO A 130 -33.24 -8.29 0.20
CA PRO A 130 -34.43 -9.02 -0.20
C PRO A 130 -34.26 -9.74 -1.54
N GLY A 131 -34.59 -11.03 -1.57
CA GLY A 131 -34.51 -11.85 -2.77
C GLY A 131 -33.12 -12.21 -3.23
N THR A 132 -32.08 -12.04 -2.39
CA THR A 132 -30.69 -12.35 -2.72
C THR A 132 -30.03 -13.17 -1.63
N ASN A 133 -28.87 -13.77 -1.92
CA ASN A 133 -27.98 -14.39 -0.95
C ASN A 133 -26.83 -13.45 -0.51
N LEU A 134 -26.98 -12.15 -0.75
CA LEU A 134 -26.00 -11.13 -0.37
C LEU A 134 -26.32 -10.63 1.04
N ILE A 135 -25.35 -10.67 1.93
CA ILE A 135 -25.46 -10.17 3.30
C ILE A 135 -25.59 -8.65 3.28
N LYS A 136 -26.61 -8.13 3.93
CA LYS A 136 -26.81 -6.71 4.19
C LYS A 136 -26.23 -6.31 5.54
N THR A 137 -26.62 -7.00 6.60
CA THR A 137 -26.12 -6.75 7.96
C THR A 137 -25.58 -8.02 8.57
N ARG A 138 -24.67 -7.85 9.50
CA ARG A 138 -24.07 -8.96 10.22
C ARG A 138 -23.52 -8.53 11.56
N VAL A 139 -23.63 -9.41 12.55
CA VAL A 139 -22.88 -9.33 13.81
C VAL A 139 -21.83 -10.44 13.83
N VAL A 140 -20.58 -10.08 14.02
CA VAL A 140 -19.47 -11.03 14.13
C VAL A 140 -18.93 -10.99 15.55
N GLY A 141 -18.92 -12.14 16.22
CA GLY A 141 -18.34 -12.28 17.55
C GLY A 141 -16.83 -12.47 17.45
N ALA A 142 -16.08 -11.69 18.21
CA ALA A 142 -14.62 -11.81 18.33
C ALA A 142 -13.86 -11.95 16.97
N PRO A 143 -14.10 -11.09 15.97
CA PRO A 143 -13.36 -11.18 14.72
C PRO A 143 -11.89 -10.87 14.96
N PHE A 144 -11.01 -11.54 14.23
CA PHE A 144 -9.62 -11.12 14.19
C PHE A 144 -9.54 -9.70 13.60
N GLY A 145 -8.78 -8.85 14.24
CA GLY A 145 -8.52 -7.50 13.78
C GLY A 145 -7.25 -6.95 14.41
N PHE A 146 -6.70 -5.93 13.80
CA PHE A 146 -5.50 -5.26 14.29
C PHE A 146 -5.54 -3.77 13.97
N ASN A 147 -4.81 -3.01 14.77
CA ASN A 147 -4.42 -1.65 14.43
C ASN A 147 -2.92 -1.65 14.13
N SER A 148 -2.51 -0.87 13.15
CA SER A 148 -1.13 -0.78 12.73
C SER A 148 -0.77 0.67 12.46
N GLY A 149 0.35 1.12 12.99
CA GLY A 149 0.97 2.37 12.62
C GLY A 149 2.10 2.09 11.64
N ASP A 150 1.78 2.09 10.35
CA ASP A 150 2.73 1.75 9.29
C ASP A 150 3.56 2.98 8.94
N SER A 151 4.85 2.99 9.25
CA SER A 151 5.77 4.06 8.86
C SER A 151 6.64 3.63 7.69
N THR A 152 6.73 4.51 6.68
CA THR A 152 7.61 4.34 5.54
C THR A 152 8.44 5.60 5.37
N LYS A 153 9.78 5.46 5.40
CA LYS A 153 10.71 6.50 4.95
C LYS A 153 11.30 6.08 3.62
N GLN A 154 11.35 7.01 2.69
CA GLN A 154 11.97 6.78 1.40
C GLN A 154 12.67 8.04 0.90
N ASP A 155 13.77 7.81 0.22
CA ASP A 155 14.56 8.87 -0.39
C ASP A 155 15.04 8.46 -1.79
N THR A 156 15.22 9.47 -2.63
CA THR A 156 15.82 9.30 -3.95
C THR A 156 16.80 10.42 -4.19
N ASP A 157 18.00 10.07 -4.59
CA ASP A 157 18.99 11.02 -5.08
C ASP A 157 19.29 10.76 -6.55
N THR A 158 19.18 11.78 -7.38
CA THR A 158 19.47 11.70 -8.81
C THR A 158 20.45 12.78 -9.21
N PHE A 159 21.55 12.37 -9.85
CA PHE A 159 22.57 13.25 -10.41
C PHE A 159 22.64 13.06 -11.93
N VAL A 160 22.67 14.15 -12.66
CA VAL A 160 22.89 14.16 -14.10
C VAL A 160 24.00 15.14 -14.42
N TYR A 161 24.96 14.68 -15.19
CA TYR A 161 26.02 15.51 -15.75
C TYR A 161 25.96 15.41 -17.27
N ALA A 162 26.00 16.54 -17.94
CA ALA A 162 25.98 16.60 -19.40
C ALA A 162 27.07 17.53 -19.91
N LEU A 163 27.65 17.15 -21.03
CA LEU A 163 28.58 17.96 -21.78
C LEU A 163 28.12 17.99 -23.25
N ASN A 164 27.79 19.18 -23.74
CA ASN A 164 27.43 19.43 -25.13
C ASN A 164 28.54 20.23 -25.81
N GLY A 165 28.82 19.88 -27.04
CA GLY A 165 29.69 20.64 -27.95
C GLY A 165 29.02 20.88 -29.27
N LYS A 166 29.03 22.14 -29.75
CA LYS A 166 28.53 22.57 -31.03
C LYS A 166 29.64 23.19 -31.85
N TRP A 167 29.77 22.79 -33.09
CA TRP A 167 30.81 23.26 -34.00
C TRP A 167 30.22 23.63 -35.36
N GLN A 168 30.47 24.83 -35.82
CA GLN A 168 30.29 25.23 -37.22
C GLN A 168 31.59 24.99 -37.98
N LEU A 169 31.72 23.83 -38.59
CA LEU A 169 32.95 23.38 -39.24
C LEU A 169 33.19 24.06 -40.62
N SER A 170 32.11 24.49 -41.25
CA SER A 170 32.11 25.35 -42.45
C SER A 170 30.76 26.05 -42.59
N ASP A 171 30.64 26.95 -43.58
CA ASP A 171 29.33 27.61 -43.88
C ASP A 171 28.20 26.58 -44.15
N ALA A 172 28.56 25.40 -44.65
CA ALA A 172 27.61 24.36 -45.03
C ALA A 172 27.51 23.22 -43.99
N PHE A 173 28.42 23.10 -43.02
CA PHE A 173 28.47 21.92 -42.16
C PHE A 173 28.58 22.27 -40.71
N SER A 174 27.59 21.81 -39.91
CA SER A 174 27.61 21.87 -38.46
C SER A 174 27.59 20.48 -37.84
N LEU A 175 28.19 20.37 -36.67
CA LEU A 175 28.25 19.15 -35.84
C LEU A 175 27.84 19.50 -34.40
N GLU A 176 27.08 18.63 -33.79
CA GLU A 176 26.75 18.67 -32.36
C GLU A 176 27.04 17.32 -31.74
N ALA A 177 27.63 17.32 -30.53
CA ALA A 177 27.84 16.10 -29.80
C ALA A 177 27.43 16.32 -28.32
N ASP A 178 26.74 15.34 -27.78
CA ASP A 178 26.29 15.29 -26.39
C ASP A 178 26.83 14.04 -25.69
N LEU A 179 27.31 14.24 -24.50
CA LEU A 179 27.65 13.19 -23.55
C LEU A 179 26.86 13.43 -22.27
N SER A 180 26.10 12.45 -21.80
CA SER A 180 25.46 12.55 -20.51
C SER A 180 25.70 11.30 -19.65
N VAL A 181 25.82 11.52 -18.35
CA VAL A 181 25.93 10.48 -17.32
C VAL A 181 24.90 10.76 -16.26
N GLN A 182 24.09 9.76 -15.94
CA GLN A 182 23.08 9.83 -14.87
C GLN A 182 23.35 8.73 -13.86
N LYS A 183 23.17 9.06 -12.59
CA LYS A 183 23.09 8.09 -11.49
C LYS A 183 21.89 8.42 -10.62
N SER A 184 21.11 7.41 -10.27
CA SER A 184 19.98 7.53 -9.36
C SER A 184 20.01 6.40 -8.34
N GLU A 185 19.69 6.71 -7.09
CA GLU A 185 19.55 5.76 -6.00
C GLU A 185 18.25 6.04 -5.27
N PHE A 186 17.45 5.01 -5.07
CA PHE A 186 16.22 5.04 -4.28
C PHE A 186 16.37 4.09 -3.11
N ASN A 187 16.04 4.57 -1.91
CA ASN A 187 15.99 3.77 -0.70
C ASN A 187 14.59 3.81 -0.11
N THR A 188 14.15 2.69 0.44
CA THR A 188 12.89 2.60 1.20
C THR A 188 13.11 1.82 2.49
N ASN A 189 12.46 2.27 3.56
CA ASN A 189 12.50 1.63 4.86
C ASN A 189 11.10 1.66 5.48
N PHE A 190 10.46 0.49 5.51
CA PHE A 190 9.16 0.26 6.11
C PHE A 190 9.31 -0.41 7.46
N ILE A 191 8.59 0.08 8.46
CA ILE A 191 8.46 -0.54 9.76
C ILE A 191 7.02 -0.37 10.27
N ALA A 192 6.48 -1.43 10.85
CA ALA A 192 5.16 -1.42 11.46
C ALA A 192 5.09 -2.40 12.62
N VAL A 193 4.42 -1.99 13.70
CA VAL A 193 3.99 -2.91 14.74
C VAL A 193 2.48 -3.05 14.63
N ARG A 194 2.02 -4.27 14.41
CA ARG A 194 0.60 -4.59 14.45
C ARG A 194 0.20 -4.96 15.85
N THR A 195 -1.00 -4.54 16.22
CA THR A 195 -1.65 -5.00 17.43
C THR A 195 -2.62 -6.13 17.12
N GLU A 196 -3.07 -6.85 18.12
CA GLU A 196 -4.21 -7.76 18.01
C GLU A 196 -5.29 -7.30 18.98
N ARG A 197 -6.53 -7.26 18.49
CA ARG A 197 -7.65 -6.85 19.32
C ARG A 197 -8.02 -7.92 20.33
N VAL A 198 -8.30 -7.51 21.56
CA VAL A 198 -9.00 -8.36 22.54
C VAL A 198 -10.43 -8.60 22.07
N PRO A 199 -10.92 -9.83 22.10
CA PRO A 199 -12.23 -10.18 21.56
C PRO A 199 -13.39 -9.30 22.05
N GLY A 200 -14.19 -8.83 21.12
CA GLY A 200 -15.44 -8.12 21.27
C GLY A 200 -16.26 -8.36 19.98
N SER A 201 -17.54 -8.06 19.93
CA SER A 201 -18.30 -8.21 18.70
C SER A 201 -18.27 -6.93 17.87
N ILE A 202 -18.48 -7.09 16.56
CA ILE A 202 -18.63 -6.01 15.60
C ILE A 202 -19.97 -6.18 14.87
N THR A 203 -20.69 -5.08 14.71
CA THR A 203 -21.90 -5.01 13.92
C THR A 203 -21.59 -4.28 12.61
N LEU A 204 -22.00 -4.88 11.51
CA LEU A 204 -21.76 -4.37 10.15
C LEU A 204 -23.11 -4.15 9.45
N ASP A 205 -23.25 -3.04 8.74
CA ASP A 205 -24.29 -2.82 7.75
C ASP A 205 -23.63 -2.36 6.43
N PHE A 206 -23.70 -3.20 5.43
CA PHE A 206 -23.06 -2.91 4.14
C PHE A 206 -23.81 -1.86 3.30
N ASN A 207 -24.94 -1.34 3.82
CA ASN A 207 -25.72 -0.30 3.15
C ASN A 207 -26.59 0.49 4.16
N SER A 208 -25.95 1.14 5.11
CA SER A 208 -26.65 1.81 6.22
C SER A 208 -27.31 3.13 5.85
N GLY A 209 -26.92 3.77 4.77
CA GLY A 209 -27.46 5.08 4.40
C GLY A 209 -27.05 5.47 3.00
N GLY A 210 -27.86 5.14 2.01
CA GLY A 210 -27.56 5.53 0.64
C GLY A 210 -26.36 4.82 -0.01
N GLY A 211 -26.02 3.63 0.46
CA GLY A 211 -24.95 2.79 -0.12
C GLY A 211 -23.62 2.86 0.63
N ILE A 212 -23.55 3.59 1.74
CA ILE A 212 -22.33 3.69 2.54
C ILE A 212 -22.31 2.58 3.58
N PRO A 213 -21.27 1.74 3.64
CA PRO A 213 -21.11 0.75 4.70
C PRO A 213 -20.89 1.42 6.06
N SER A 214 -21.46 0.83 7.10
CA SER A 214 -21.18 1.18 8.49
C SER A 214 -20.70 -0.03 9.27
N TRP A 215 -19.95 0.21 10.32
CA TRP A 215 -19.56 -0.81 11.27
C TRP A 215 -19.25 -0.17 12.62
N HIS A 216 -19.57 -0.89 13.69
CA HIS A 216 -19.37 -0.45 15.06
C HIS A 216 -18.98 -1.62 15.94
N PHE A 217 -18.12 -1.40 16.89
CA PHE A 217 -17.90 -2.35 17.97
C PHE A 217 -19.08 -2.29 18.95
N ASN A 218 -19.19 -3.25 19.86
CA ASN A 218 -20.19 -3.20 20.95
C ASN A 218 -20.13 -1.88 21.72
N ASP A 219 -18.90 -1.39 21.93
CA ASP A 219 -18.59 -0.07 22.47
C ASP A 219 -17.42 0.50 21.68
N ASP A 220 -17.65 1.51 20.86
CA ASP A 220 -16.60 2.16 20.07
C ASP A 220 -15.51 2.82 20.93
N ALA A 221 -15.79 3.09 22.20
CA ALA A 221 -14.77 3.54 23.15
C ALA A 221 -13.64 2.52 23.37
N GLU A 222 -13.89 1.23 23.10
CA GLU A 222 -12.87 0.18 23.13
C GLU A 222 -11.73 0.46 22.12
N MET A 223 -12.01 1.16 21.03
CA MET A 223 -11.01 1.54 20.03
C MET A 223 -9.91 2.43 20.63
N MET A 224 -10.21 3.17 21.68
CA MET A 224 -9.31 4.07 22.39
C MET A 224 -8.73 3.47 23.68
N ASN A 225 -9.11 2.26 24.03
CA ASN A 225 -8.60 1.61 25.25
C ASN A 225 -7.35 0.78 24.95
N ALA A 226 -6.19 1.34 25.20
CA ALA A 226 -4.89 0.69 24.97
C ALA A 226 -4.73 -0.69 25.67
N ALA A 227 -5.49 -0.96 26.73
CA ALA A 227 -5.46 -2.26 27.41
C ALA A 227 -6.17 -3.37 26.62
N LEU A 228 -6.99 -3.03 25.62
CA LEU A 228 -7.70 -3.97 24.78
C LEU A 228 -6.97 -4.28 23.44
N TRP A 229 -5.77 -3.77 23.26
CA TRP A 229 -4.95 -4.01 22.07
C TRP A 229 -3.65 -4.70 22.49
N ASN A 230 -3.56 -5.99 22.20
CA ASN A 230 -2.33 -6.75 22.44
C ASN A 230 -1.28 -6.39 21.40
N MET A 231 -0.03 -6.29 21.85
CA MET A 231 1.09 -6.15 20.92
C MET A 231 1.23 -7.44 20.10
N GLY A 232 1.08 -7.32 18.80
CA GLY A 232 1.24 -8.41 17.85
C GLY A 232 2.67 -8.50 17.31
N GLN A 233 2.83 -8.48 16.00
CA GLN A 233 4.11 -8.69 15.32
C GLN A 233 4.71 -7.38 14.82
N LEU A 234 6.04 -7.32 14.85
CA LEU A 234 6.82 -6.30 14.15
C LEU A 234 7.05 -6.76 12.70
N PHE A 235 6.75 -5.88 11.74
CA PHE A 235 7.02 -6.06 10.33
C PHE A 235 8.05 -5.04 9.86
N GLN A 236 9.00 -5.48 9.05
CA GLN A 236 10.04 -4.64 8.49
C GLN A 236 10.32 -5.03 7.05
N ASN A 237 10.58 -4.01 6.23
CA ASN A 237 11.06 -4.18 4.87
C ASN A 237 11.97 -3.01 4.51
N LYS A 238 13.11 -3.31 3.89
CA LYS A 238 14.00 -2.33 3.29
C LYS A 238 14.17 -2.66 1.82
N GLY A 239 14.36 -1.66 1.01
CA GLY A 239 14.67 -1.82 -0.40
C GLY A 239 15.65 -0.76 -0.85
N ARG A 240 16.42 -1.09 -1.89
CA ARG A 240 17.33 -0.17 -2.56
C ARG A 240 17.29 -0.44 -4.05
N ASP A 241 17.10 0.60 -4.81
CA ASP A 241 17.17 0.56 -6.26
C ASP A 241 18.26 1.51 -6.73
N GLU A 242 19.12 1.03 -7.61
CA GLU A 242 20.13 1.84 -8.26
C GLU A 242 19.90 1.85 -9.76
N GLY A 243 20.08 3.00 -10.38
CA GLY A 243 20.04 3.15 -11.82
C GLY A 243 21.19 4.02 -12.31
N ASP A 244 21.81 3.61 -13.40
CA ASP A 244 22.81 4.40 -14.11
C ASP A 244 22.48 4.43 -15.60
N ALA A 245 22.87 5.52 -16.24
CA ALA A 245 22.77 5.68 -17.68
C ALA A 245 23.94 6.51 -18.21
N LYS A 246 24.45 6.11 -19.39
CA LYS A 246 25.43 6.85 -20.16
C LYS A 246 24.91 6.96 -21.58
N THR A 247 24.87 8.18 -22.10
CA THR A 247 24.38 8.46 -23.44
C THR A 247 25.42 9.27 -24.19
N ILE A 248 25.69 8.89 -25.42
CA ILE A 248 26.48 9.66 -26.38
C ILE A 248 25.62 9.86 -27.60
N THR A 249 25.47 11.11 -28.04
CA THR A 249 24.78 11.47 -29.28
C THR A 249 25.70 12.32 -30.12
N VAL A 250 25.74 12.08 -31.43
CA VAL A 250 26.46 12.91 -32.39
C VAL A 250 25.53 13.17 -33.57
N ASP A 251 25.26 14.43 -33.86
CA ASP A 251 24.37 14.89 -34.92
C ASP A 251 25.14 15.83 -35.83
N GLY A 252 24.87 15.71 -37.13
CA GLY A 252 25.46 16.56 -38.14
C GLY A 252 24.43 17.05 -39.13
N ASP A 253 24.62 18.30 -39.56
CA ASP A 253 23.80 18.97 -40.56
C ASP A 253 24.68 19.47 -41.69
N TYR A 254 24.30 19.13 -42.91
CA TYR A 254 24.96 19.63 -44.13
C TYR A 254 23.95 20.37 -44.99
N ALA A 255 24.20 21.65 -45.23
CA ALA A 255 23.42 22.48 -46.15
C ALA A 255 23.97 22.35 -47.56
N PHE A 256 23.11 22.03 -48.53
CA PHE A 256 23.51 21.98 -49.93
C PHE A 256 23.56 23.39 -50.52
N ALA A 257 24.35 23.56 -51.59
CA ALA A 257 24.44 24.81 -52.29
C ALA A 257 23.12 25.21 -52.94
N ASP A 258 22.92 26.51 -53.16
CA ASP A 258 21.75 27.06 -53.86
C ASP A 258 21.55 26.40 -55.22
N GLY A 259 20.29 26.01 -55.51
CA GLY A 259 19.93 25.32 -56.75
C GLY A 259 20.09 23.79 -56.71
N SER A 260 20.54 23.22 -55.62
CA SER A 260 20.51 21.77 -55.38
C SER A 260 19.06 21.26 -55.28
N ALA A 261 18.84 19.99 -55.64
CA ALA A 261 17.57 19.32 -55.44
C ALA A 261 17.26 19.07 -53.95
N PHE A 262 18.27 19.12 -53.08
CA PHE A 262 18.15 18.98 -51.66
C PHE A 262 18.60 20.27 -50.97
N GLU A 263 17.92 20.68 -49.94
CA GLU A 263 18.25 21.86 -49.12
C GLU A 263 19.24 21.51 -48.01
N LYS A 264 18.95 20.41 -47.29
CA LYS A 264 19.69 19.99 -46.10
C LYS A 264 19.73 18.46 -45.97
N LEU A 265 20.84 17.95 -45.48
CA LEU A 265 20.98 16.58 -44.99
C LEU A 265 21.26 16.61 -43.48
N SER A 266 20.42 16.00 -42.68
CA SER A 266 20.66 15.78 -41.27
C SER A 266 20.92 14.30 -41.03
N PHE A 267 21.90 13.99 -40.18
CA PHE A 267 22.23 12.63 -39.81
C PHE A 267 22.69 12.60 -38.35
N GLY A 268 22.55 11.47 -37.69
CA GLY A 268 22.95 11.33 -36.31
C GLY A 268 23.12 9.89 -35.87
N VAL A 269 23.83 9.70 -34.82
CA VAL A 269 24.01 8.43 -34.12
C VAL A 269 23.87 8.63 -32.62
N ARG A 270 23.19 7.68 -31.98
CA ARG A 270 23.04 7.65 -30.53
C ARG A 270 23.44 6.28 -29.98
N TYR A 271 24.17 6.31 -28.90
CA TYR A 271 24.49 5.13 -28.09
C TYR A 271 24.04 5.35 -26.66
N ASP A 272 23.29 4.41 -26.11
CA ASP A 272 22.83 4.38 -24.73
C ASP A 272 23.33 3.10 -24.05
N ASP A 273 23.90 3.25 -22.87
CA ASP A 273 24.23 2.16 -21.95
C ASP A 273 23.51 2.43 -20.61
N ARG A 274 22.71 1.47 -20.15
CA ARG A 274 21.86 1.64 -18.96
C ARG A 274 21.93 0.40 -18.09
N GLY A 275 22.12 0.61 -16.79
CA GLY A 275 22.07 -0.39 -15.76
C GLY A 275 20.95 -0.09 -14.76
N ALA A 276 20.36 -1.17 -14.20
CA ALA A 276 19.46 -1.06 -13.06
C ALA A 276 19.67 -2.26 -12.13
N ILE A 277 19.71 -1.99 -10.84
CA ILE A 277 19.79 -3.00 -9.78
C ILE A 277 18.60 -2.78 -8.87
N HIS A 278 17.84 -3.83 -8.61
CA HIS A 278 16.78 -3.85 -7.61
C HIS A 278 17.16 -4.81 -6.50
N PHE A 279 17.22 -4.31 -5.30
CA PHE A 279 17.48 -5.10 -4.11
C PHE A 279 16.36 -4.91 -3.10
N GLN A 280 15.60 -5.99 -2.86
CA GLN A 280 14.55 -6.03 -1.86
C GLN A 280 14.60 -7.37 -1.14
N PRO A 281 15.08 -7.42 0.10
CA PRO A 281 15.00 -8.63 0.90
C PRO A 281 13.53 -9.00 1.14
N ALA A 282 13.29 -10.28 1.38
CA ALA A 282 11.96 -10.74 1.73
C ALA A 282 11.45 -9.96 2.97
N PRO A 283 10.20 -9.49 2.98
CA PRO A 283 9.61 -8.85 4.14
C PRO A 283 9.76 -9.74 5.37
N THR A 284 10.24 -9.21 6.45
CA THR A 284 10.41 -9.95 7.70
C THR A 284 9.33 -9.58 8.69
N GLY A 285 8.61 -10.61 9.19
CA GLY A 285 7.76 -10.51 10.36
C GLY A 285 8.47 -11.13 11.56
N SER A 286 8.39 -10.48 12.70
CA SER A 286 8.89 -11.05 13.95
C SER A 286 8.00 -12.22 14.41
N PRO A 287 8.47 -13.10 15.30
CA PRO A 287 7.58 -13.86 16.14
C PRO A 287 6.72 -12.91 16.99
N PHE A 288 5.69 -13.43 17.64
CA PHE A 288 4.98 -12.68 18.68
C PHE A 288 5.90 -12.38 19.85
N LEU A 289 5.53 -11.37 20.67
CA LEU A 289 6.30 -11.05 21.86
C LEU A 289 6.47 -12.30 22.75
N PRO A 290 7.68 -12.54 23.28
CA PRO A 290 7.92 -13.66 24.20
C PRO A 290 7.02 -13.62 25.46
N THR A 291 6.69 -12.42 25.90
CA THR A 291 5.73 -12.17 26.96
C THR A 291 4.63 -11.28 26.40
N PRO A 292 3.37 -11.75 26.34
CA PRO A 292 2.26 -10.92 25.87
C PRO A 292 2.17 -9.62 26.66
N ARG A 293 1.97 -8.53 25.94
CA ARG A 293 1.81 -7.18 26.48
C ARG A 293 0.69 -6.48 25.70
N THR A 294 0.02 -5.57 26.38
CA THR A 294 -0.93 -4.66 25.73
C THR A 294 -0.25 -3.35 25.34
N LEU A 295 -0.87 -2.60 24.46
CA LEU A 295 -0.39 -1.28 24.07
C LEU A 295 -0.29 -0.31 25.27
N ALA A 296 -1.14 -0.49 26.30
CA ALA A 296 -1.07 0.27 27.54
C ALA A 296 0.22 0.05 28.37
N GLN A 297 0.96 -1.00 28.10
CA GLN A 297 2.21 -1.33 28.80
C GLN A 297 3.46 -0.87 28.01
N MET A 298 3.25 -0.19 26.90
CA MET A 298 4.31 0.35 26.07
C MET A 298 4.65 1.79 26.48
N PRO A 299 5.83 2.31 26.10
CA PRO A 299 6.17 3.72 26.30
C PRO A 299 5.08 4.64 25.73
N GLU A 300 4.80 5.76 26.40
CA GLU A 300 3.75 6.69 25.99
C GLU A 300 3.96 7.18 24.55
N GLY A 301 5.20 7.43 24.11
CA GLY A 301 5.52 7.83 22.75
C GLY A 301 5.16 6.80 21.68
N MET A 302 4.97 5.54 22.06
CA MET A 302 4.55 4.45 21.15
C MET A 302 3.04 4.42 20.89
N LEU A 303 2.25 5.32 21.49
CA LEU A 303 0.82 5.43 21.27
C LEU A 303 0.52 6.62 20.36
N TRP A 304 -0.25 6.38 19.33
CA TRP A 304 -0.80 7.41 18.46
C TRP A 304 -2.33 7.31 18.46
N ASN A 305 -2.98 8.44 18.62
CA ASN A 305 -4.42 8.53 18.58
C ASN A 305 -4.85 9.13 17.25
N ASN A 306 -5.34 8.29 16.35
CA ASN A 306 -6.01 8.75 15.15
C ASN A 306 -7.38 9.32 15.53
N LYS A 307 -7.64 10.58 15.19
CA LYS A 307 -8.84 11.33 15.56
C LYS A 307 -9.51 11.91 14.32
N ASP A 308 -10.78 12.21 14.50
CA ASP A 308 -11.56 12.98 13.53
C ASP A 308 -11.59 12.37 12.13
N PHE A 309 -11.49 11.04 12.04
CA PHE A 309 -11.52 10.32 10.79
C PHE A 309 -12.76 10.68 9.98
N PHE A 310 -12.56 11.15 8.74
CA PHE A 310 -13.56 11.75 7.86
C PHE A 310 -14.35 12.90 8.49
N ASP A 311 -13.74 13.70 9.37
CA ASP A 311 -14.40 14.81 10.09
C ASP A 311 -15.69 14.37 10.81
N GLY A 312 -15.77 13.11 11.22
CA GLY A 312 -16.97 12.53 11.85
C GLY A 312 -18.16 12.32 10.91
N ALA A 313 -17.98 12.45 9.60
CA ALA A 313 -19.07 12.35 8.62
C ALA A 313 -19.51 10.91 8.31
N ASN A 314 -18.83 9.89 8.84
CA ASN A 314 -19.10 8.51 8.55
C ASN A 314 -19.84 7.78 9.68
N TYR A 315 -20.62 6.75 9.29
CA TYR A 315 -21.25 5.80 10.21
C TYR A 315 -20.28 4.69 10.63
N ILE A 316 -19.07 5.08 11.06
CA ILE A 316 -17.99 4.21 11.52
C ILE A 316 -17.30 4.90 12.69
N PRO A 317 -16.52 4.16 13.53
CA PRO A 317 -15.73 4.82 14.58
C PRO A 317 -14.83 5.90 14.00
N GLY A 318 -14.91 7.12 14.54
CA GLY A 318 -14.15 8.27 14.05
C GLY A 318 -12.74 8.37 14.65
N GLN A 319 -12.35 7.41 15.52
CA GLN A 319 -11.05 7.44 16.18
C GLN A 319 -10.62 6.04 16.63
N TRP A 320 -9.30 5.82 16.64
CA TRP A 320 -8.69 4.58 17.15
C TRP A 320 -7.23 4.80 17.54
N LEU A 321 -6.73 3.95 18.46
CA LEU A 321 -5.32 3.92 18.81
C LEU A 321 -4.55 3.02 17.85
N VAL A 322 -3.36 3.47 17.45
CA VAL A 322 -2.37 2.69 16.72
C VAL A 322 -1.01 2.79 17.41
N PRO A 323 -0.10 1.83 17.20
CA PRO A 323 1.31 2.05 17.49
C PRO A 323 1.83 3.23 16.66
N ASN A 324 2.54 4.16 17.30
CA ASN A 324 3.06 5.36 16.66
C ASN A 324 4.22 5.01 15.72
N GLY A 325 3.96 5.00 14.41
CA GLY A 325 4.95 4.67 13.39
C GLY A 325 6.16 5.59 13.38
N TYR A 326 5.99 6.88 13.64
CA TYR A 326 7.09 7.84 13.75
C TYR A 326 8.03 7.46 14.91
N TRP A 327 7.46 7.24 16.09
CA TRP A 327 8.24 6.84 17.25
C TRP A 327 8.95 5.50 17.02
N ILE A 328 8.25 4.52 16.42
CA ILE A 328 8.80 3.19 16.12
C ILE A 328 9.96 3.30 15.12
N GLN A 329 9.86 4.18 14.13
CA GLN A 329 10.93 4.41 13.15
C GLN A 329 12.19 4.98 13.81
N ASP A 330 12.02 5.92 14.73
CA ASP A 330 13.14 6.55 15.44
C ASP A 330 13.74 5.65 16.54
N HIS A 331 12.96 4.70 17.07
CA HIS A 331 13.36 3.75 18.12
C HIS A 331 13.39 2.31 17.62
N ALA A 332 13.67 2.11 16.33
CA ALA A 332 13.52 0.81 15.68
C ALA A 332 14.33 -0.31 16.35
N ASP A 333 15.54 -0.03 16.83
CA ASP A 333 16.37 -1.03 17.53
C ASP A 333 15.84 -1.36 18.92
N GLU A 334 15.27 -0.41 19.64
CA GLU A 334 14.58 -0.64 20.91
C GLU A 334 13.37 -1.55 20.69
N VAL A 335 12.58 -1.27 19.66
CA VAL A 335 11.42 -2.10 19.31
C VAL A 335 11.85 -3.51 18.89
N ARG A 336 12.91 -3.65 18.08
CA ARG A 336 13.48 -4.99 17.74
C ARG A 336 13.91 -5.75 18.99
N GLY A 337 14.50 -5.05 19.97
CA GLY A 337 14.87 -5.64 21.25
C GLY A 337 13.70 -6.25 22.01
N LEU A 338 12.49 -5.66 21.93
CA LEU A 338 11.29 -6.23 22.52
C LEU A 338 10.95 -7.61 21.93
N TYR A 339 11.23 -7.81 20.64
CA TYR A 339 10.98 -9.04 19.89
C TYR A 339 12.18 -9.99 19.85
N ASN A 340 13.25 -9.71 20.59
CA ASN A 340 14.51 -10.45 20.53
C ASN A 340 15.14 -10.52 19.11
N MET A 341 14.91 -9.48 18.33
CA MET A 341 15.51 -9.34 16.99
C MET A 341 16.85 -8.56 17.06
N PRO A 342 17.80 -8.83 16.17
CA PRO A 342 19.04 -8.08 16.12
C PRO A 342 18.82 -6.60 15.78
N ALA A 343 19.72 -5.75 16.26
CA ALA A 343 19.78 -4.36 15.86
C ALA A 343 20.11 -4.20 14.36
N GLY A 344 19.77 -3.02 13.79
CA GLY A 344 20.03 -2.71 12.38
C GLY A 344 18.93 -3.13 11.42
N GLY A 345 18.14 -4.14 11.75
CA GLY A 345 17.06 -4.66 10.89
C GLY A 345 17.59 -5.47 9.70
N PRO A 346 16.77 -5.70 8.66
CA PRO A 346 17.19 -6.43 7.48
C PRO A 346 18.30 -5.67 6.75
N ASP A 347 19.40 -6.36 6.43
CA ASP A 347 20.50 -5.78 5.68
C ASP A 347 20.08 -5.55 4.23
N VAL A 348 20.42 -4.37 3.72
CA VAL A 348 20.40 -4.03 2.30
C VAL A 348 21.87 -3.95 1.88
N LEU A 349 22.35 -4.98 1.20
CA LEU A 349 23.75 -5.05 0.75
C LEU A 349 24.02 -4.10 -0.40
#